data_8078cff0fbdbce987c3b33be40f88095
#
_entry.id   8078cff0fbdbce987c3b33be40f88095
#
_cell.length_a   1.000
_cell.length_b   1.000
_cell.length_c   1.000
_cell.angle_alpha   90.00
_cell.angle_beta   90.00
_cell.angle_gamma   90.00
#
_symmetry.space_group_name_H-M   'P 1'
#
loop_
_entity.id
_entity.type
_entity.pdbx_description
1 polymer ?
#
loop_
_entity_poly.entity_id
_entity_poly.type
_entity_poly.pdbx_seq_one_letter_code
_entity_poly.pdbx_strand_id
1 'polypeptide(L)'
;ALPRPVLAIDEWWPVNEWQDIGGRQLKVLHAPGHTRDSMILYDAERAQLFTGDFIYPGPLFAYLPGSDLDDYRNTTIELLDLINSESILLTAHRSKAPGAPLLRRHDLEDLLLTLKEIKSGTRKGKGVFPVTYKVNDEIDLLTDISW
;
A
#
# COMPACT_ATOMS: atom_id res chain seq x y z
N ALA A 1 -4.09 2.37 -38.05
CA ALA A 1 -4.00 2.02 -36.64
C ALA A 1 -3.36 0.64 -36.55
N LEU A 2 -2.29 0.50 -35.76
CA LEU A 2 -1.68 -0.80 -35.52
C LEU A 2 -2.66 -1.62 -34.66
N PRO A 3 -2.86 -2.92 -34.96
CA PRO A 3 -3.68 -3.76 -34.14
C PRO A 3 -3.09 -3.81 -32.72
N ARG A 4 -3.92 -3.59 -31.69
CA ARG A 4 -3.49 -3.78 -30.31
C ARG A 4 -3.14 -5.26 -30.12
N PRO A 5 -1.95 -5.59 -29.61
CA PRO A 5 -1.64 -6.97 -29.30
C PRO A 5 -2.67 -7.50 -28.29
N VAL A 6 -3.29 -8.62 -28.60
CA VAL A 6 -4.09 -9.36 -27.61
C VAL A 6 -3.07 -10.02 -26.70
N LEU A 7 -2.97 -9.54 -25.47
CA LEU A 7 -2.16 -10.22 -24.45
C LEU A 7 -2.89 -11.51 -24.07
N ALA A 8 -2.27 -12.64 -24.36
CA ALA A 8 -2.75 -13.92 -23.83
C ALA A 8 -2.38 -13.99 -22.34
N ILE A 9 -3.32 -14.41 -21.53
CA ILE A 9 -3.07 -14.73 -20.11
C ILE A 9 -2.79 -16.21 -20.07
N ASP A 10 -1.56 -16.57 -19.71
CA ASP A 10 -1.15 -17.97 -19.62
C ASP A 10 -1.58 -18.60 -18.29
N GLU A 11 -1.59 -17.83 -17.21
CA GLU A 11 -1.90 -18.31 -15.88
C GLU A 11 -2.52 -17.20 -15.01
N TRP A 12 -3.46 -17.57 -14.13
CA TRP A 12 -4.03 -16.72 -13.10
C TRP A 12 -3.49 -17.16 -11.73
N TRP A 13 -2.83 -16.25 -11.03
CA TRP A 13 -2.38 -16.52 -9.67
C TRP A 13 -3.51 -16.26 -8.67
N PRO A 14 -3.92 -17.29 -7.91
CA PRO A 14 -4.94 -17.12 -6.91
C PRO A 14 -4.45 -16.26 -5.75
N VAL A 15 -5.36 -15.45 -5.22
CA VAL A 15 -5.09 -14.61 -4.05
C VAL A 15 -4.95 -15.48 -2.81
N ASN A 16 -4.04 -15.11 -1.93
CA ASN A 16 -3.69 -15.81 -0.68
C ASN A 16 -3.07 -17.20 -0.83
N GLU A 17 -2.62 -17.56 -2.02
CA GLU A 17 -1.88 -18.79 -2.26
C GLU A 17 -0.41 -18.52 -2.61
N TRP A 18 0.45 -19.49 -2.32
CA TRP A 18 1.86 -19.42 -2.65
C TRP A 18 2.10 -19.84 -4.11
N GLN A 19 2.90 -19.04 -4.79
CA GLN A 19 3.29 -19.26 -6.18
C GLN A 19 4.81 -19.46 -6.26
N ASP A 20 5.23 -20.58 -6.86
CA ASP A 20 6.65 -20.84 -7.13
C ASP A 20 7.08 -20.16 -8.43
N ILE A 21 8.05 -19.27 -8.32
CA ILE A 21 8.63 -18.55 -9.47
C ILE A 21 10.07 -19.02 -9.78
N GLY A 22 10.32 -20.31 -9.70
CA GLY A 22 11.64 -20.88 -9.95
C GLY A 22 12.51 -20.98 -8.71
N GLY A 23 12.01 -21.64 -7.67
CA GLY A 23 12.69 -21.83 -6.39
C GLY A 23 12.56 -20.67 -5.43
N ARG A 24 11.61 -19.76 -5.67
CA ARG A 24 11.22 -18.68 -4.78
C ARG A 24 9.70 -18.65 -4.65
N GLN A 25 9.22 -18.65 -3.42
CA GLN A 25 7.79 -18.63 -3.14
C GLN A 25 7.30 -17.21 -2.88
N LEU A 26 6.33 -16.76 -3.67
CA LEU A 26 5.62 -15.50 -3.46
C LEU A 26 4.15 -15.75 -3.15
N LYS A 27 3.58 -14.96 -2.26
CA LYS A 27 2.15 -14.96 -1.98
C LYS A 27 1.52 -13.67 -2.48
N VAL A 28 0.45 -13.81 -3.25
CA VAL A 28 -0.36 -12.67 -3.69
C VAL A 28 -1.36 -12.34 -2.59
N LEU A 29 -1.33 -11.12 -2.07
CA LEU A 29 -2.27 -10.62 -1.07
C LEU A 29 -3.20 -9.59 -1.74
N HIS A 30 -4.50 -9.70 -1.53
CA HIS A 30 -5.43 -8.64 -1.84
C HIS A 30 -5.27 -7.53 -0.80
N ALA A 31 -5.03 -6.31 -1.24
CA ALA A 31 -4.65 -5.20 -0.39
C ALA A 31 -5.46 -3.92 -0.73
N PRO A 32 -6.79 -3.93 -0.60
CA PRO A 32 -7.60 -2.78 -0.93
C PRO A 32 -7.32 -1.58 -0.02
N GLY A 33 -7.64 -0.40 -0.51
CA GLY A 33 -7.43 0.87 0.18
C GLY A 33 -7.04 1.97 -0.79
N HIS A 34 -5.89 1.86 -1.45
CA HIS A 34 -5.52 2.76 -2.55
C HIS A 34 -6.48 2.58 -3.75
N THR A 35 -6.71 1.34 -4.16
CA THR A 35 -7.81 0.93 -5.06
C THR A 35 -8.41 -0.39 -4.55
N ARG A 36 -9.60 -0.75 -5.05
CA ARG A 36 -10.29 -1.99 -4.64
C ARG A 36 -9.55 -3.26 -5.09
N ASP A 37 -8.78 -3.17 -6.15
CA ASP A 37 -8.05 -4.28 -6.78
C ASP A 37 -6.55 -4.26 -6.48
N SER A 38 -6.11 -3.41 -5.55
CA SER A 38 -4.72 -3.35 -5.14
C SER A 38 -4.23 -4.69 -4.62
N MET A 39 -3.00 -5.04 -4.98
CA MET A 39 -2.35 -6.28 -4.58
C MET A 39 -0.94 -6.03 -4.05
N ILE A 40 -0.51 -6.88 -3.14
CA ILE A 40 0.84 -6.90 -2.58
C ILE A 40 1.42 -8.29 -2.79
N LEU A 41 2.70 -8.37 -3.12
CA LEU A 41 3.41 -9.65 -3.13
C LEU A 41 4.23 -9.79 -1.85
N TYR A 42 4.13 -10.94 -1.22
CA TYR A 42 4.86 -11.26 0.01
C TYR A 42 5.85 -12.40 -0.20
N ASP A 43 7.11 -12.14 0.14
CA ASP A 43 8.20 -13.11 0.20
C ASP A 43 8.56 -13.35 1.67
N ALA A 44 8.11 -14.48 2.22
CA ALA A 44 8.33 -14.79 3.62
C ALA A 44 9.79 -15.15 3.92
N GLU A 45 10.50 -15.79 2.97
CA GLU A 45 11.90 -16.20 3.16
C GLU A 45 12.84 -14.99 3.32
N ARG A 46 12.52 -13.90 2.61
CA ARG A 46 13.31 -12.67 2.63
C ARG A 46 12.71 -11.57 3.51
N ALA A 47 11.58 -11.84 4.14
CA ALA A 47 10.81 -10.87 4.90
C ALA A 47 10.55 -9.59 4.08
N GLN A 48 10.11 -9.74 2.82
CA GLN A 48 9.89 -8.65 1.88
C GLN A 48 8.43 -8.57 1.44
N LEU A 49 7.91 -7.33 1.39
CA LEU A 49 6.63 -7.00 0.78
C LEU A 49 6.86 -6.07 -0.41
N PHE A 50 6.31 -6.41 -1.56
CA PHE A 50 6.25 -5.52 -2.73
C PHE A 50 4.90 -4.83 -2.70
N THR A 51 4.88 -3.59 -2.18
CA THR A 51 3.63 -2.91 -1.78
C THR A 51 2.94 -2.15 -2.89
N GLY A 52 3.56 -2.05 -4.09
CA GLY A 52 2.98 -1.24 -5.17
C GLY A 52 2.68 0.18 -4.71
N ASP A 53 1.48 0.64 -4.99
CA ASP A 53 0.99 1.97 -4.63
C ASP A 53 0.25 2.01 -3.28
N PHE A 54 0.17 0.87 -2.57
CA PHE A 54 -0.47 0.82 -1.27
C PHE A 54 0.23 1.72 -0.24
N ILE A 55 1.56 1.63 -0.15
CA ILE A 55 2.36 2.52 0.71
C ILE A 55 3.73 2.77 0.07
N TYR A 56 4.18 4.02 0.05
CA TYR A 56 5.48 4.44 -0.48
C TYR A 56 5.92 5.77 0.12
N PRO A 57 7.21 6.12 0.06
CA PRO A 57 7.71 7.44 0.46
C PRO A 57 7.17 8.52 -0.48
N GLY A 58 6.16 9.25 -0.05
CA GLY A 58 5.47 10.28 -0.85
C GLY A 58 4.02 10.49 -0.45
N PRO A 59 3.24 11.17 -1.30
CA PRO A 59 1.81 11.35 -1.10
C PRO A 59 1.05 10.09 -1.51
N LEU A 60 0.39 9.43 -0.57
CA LEU A 60 -0.50 8.31 -0.82
C LEU A 60 -1.86 8.84 -1.27
N PHE A 61 -2.34 8.39 -2.41
CA PHE A 61 -3.62 8.84 -2.97
C PHE A 61 -4.76 7.94 -2.49
N ALA A 62 -5.56 8.43 -1.55
CA ALA A 62 -6.76 7.76 -1.03
C ALA A 62 -8.04 8.54 -1.38
N TYR A 63 -8.05 9.20 -2.54
CA TYR A 63 -9.19 9.93 -3.09
C TYR A 63 -9.51 9.55 -4.55
N LEU A 64 -8.82 8.54 -5.07
CA LEU A 64 -9.10 8.03 -6.41
C LEU A 64 -10.40 7.21 -6.44
N PRO A 65 -11.06 7.08 -7.59
CA PRO A 65 -12.20 6.20 -7.71
C PRO A 65 -11.85 4.77 -7.27
N GLY A 66 -12.55 4.27 -6.25
CA GLY A 66 -12.30 2.96 -5.66
C GLY A 66 -11.34 2.95 -4.48
N SER A 67 -10.81 4.11 -4.05
CA SER A 67 -10.14 4.24 -2.75
C SER A 67 -11.15 4.16 -1.61
N ASP A 68 -10.75 3.56 -0.49
CA ASP A 68 -11.55 3.46 0.73
C ASP A 68 -10.64 3.43 1.96
N LEU A 69 -10.91 4.32 2.94
CA LEU A 69 -10.07 4.45 4.13
C LEU A 69 -10.28 3.34 5.16
N ASP A 70 -11.48 2.75 5.22
CA ASP A 70 -11.72 1.59 6.08
C ASP A 70 -11.03 0.34 5.53
N ASP A 71 -11.07 0.13 4.22
CA ASP A 71 -10.29 -0.91 3.54
C ASP A 71 -8.79 -0.68 3.76
N TYR A 72 -8.32 0.57 3.61
CA TYR A 72 -6.91 0.93 3.84
C TYR A 72 -6.47 0.57 5.26
N ARG A 73 -7.30 0.91 6.26
CA ARG A 73 -7.03 0.58 7.66
C ARG A 73 -7.00 -0.93 7.91
N ASN A 74 -7.99 -1.66 7.39
CA ASN A 74 -8.09 -3.11 7.60
C ASN A 74 -6.91 -3.84 6.95
N THR A 75 -6.56 -3.49 5.72
CA THR A 75 -5.36 -4.01 5.04
C THR A 75 -4.09 -3.70 5.83
N THR A 76 -3.95 -2.47 6.36
CA THR A 76 -2.77 -2.10 7.17
C THR A 76 -2.67 -2.97 8.44
N ILE A 77 -3.78 -3.29 9.08
CA ILE A 77 -3.81 -4.20 10.25
C ILE A 77 -3.35 -5.60 9.84
N GLU A 78 -3.91 -6.16 8.76
CA GLU A 78 -3.54 -7.49 8.27
C GLU A 78 -2.06 -7.58 7.91
N LEU A 79 -1.49 -6.55 7.27
CA LEU A 79 -0.07 -6.49 6.95
C LEU A 79 0.79 -6.43 8.21
N LEU A 80 0.41 -5.67 9.23
CA LEU A 80 1.14 -5.58 10.50
C LEU A 80 1.11 -6.91 11.27
N ASP A 81 0.03 -7.69 11.17
CA ASP A 81 -0.05 -9.03 11.77
C ASP A 81 0.81 -10.04 11.01
N LEU A 82 1.01 -9.85 9.70
CA LEU A 82 1.78 -10.73 8.83
C LEU A 82 3.30 -10.54 8.97
N ILE A 83 3.77 -9.30 9.15
CA ILE A 83 5.19 -8.94 9.10
C ILE A 83 5.82 -8.78 10.48
N ASN A 84 7.15 -8.82 10.52
CA ASN A 84 7.94 -8.58 11.73
C ASN A 84 8.81 -7.31 11.62
N SER A 85 9.64 -7.03 12.64
CA SER A 85 10.52 -5.87 12.69
C SER A 85 11.59 -5.85 11.59
N GLU A 86 12.00 -7.01 11.09
CA GLU A 86 13.03 -7.15 10.06
C GLU A 86 12.49 -6.96 8.65
N SER A 87 11.17 -6.94 8.50
CA SER A 87 10.52 -6.88 7.19
C SER A 87 10.83 -5.57 6.47
N ILE A 88 11.05 -5.69 5.15
CA ILE A 88 11.31 -4.57 4.25
C ILE A 88 10.11 -4.42 3.31
N LEU A 89 9.61 -3.21 3.19
CA LEU A 89 8.59 -2.85 2.21
C LEU A 89 9.30 -2.26 0.99
N LEU A 90 9.21 -2.96 -0.14
CA LEU A 90 9.70 -2.53 -1.44
C LEU A 90 8.55 -1.84 -2.18
N THR A 91 8.66 -0.53 -2.37
CA THR A 91 7.54 0.30 -2.82
C THR A 91 7.70 0.70 -4.29
N ALA A 92 6.61 1.05 -4.98
CA ALA A 92 6.65 1.44 -6.39
C ALA A 92 7.28 2.83 -6.60
N HIS A 93 7.12 3.74 -5.64
CA HIS A 93 7.51 5.13 -5.77
C HIS A 93 8.38 5.63 -4.62
N ARG A 94 9.15 6.70 -4.90
CA ARG A 94 9.77 7.58 -3.94
C ARG A 94 9.78 9.00 -4.51
N SER A 95 8.98 9.89 -3.97
CA SER A 95 8.77 11.23 -4.54
C SER A 95 9.40 12.37 -3.77
N LYS A 96 9.75 12.18 -2.48
CA LYS A 96 10.19 13.28 -1.62
C LYS A 96 11.70 13.46 -1.49
N ALA A 97 12.50 12.41 -1.65
CA ALA A 97 13.95 12.48 -1.44
C ALA A 97 14.68 11.44 -2.31
N PRO A 98 15.96 11.67 -2.69
CA PRO A 98 16.76 10.64 -3.33
C PRO A 98 16.95 9.46 -2.37
N GLY A 99 17.00 8.25 -2.94
CA GLY A 99 17.18 7.01 -2.18
C GLY A 99 16.39 5.87 -2.75
N ALA A 100 16.53 4.68 -2.17
CA ALA A 100 15.75 3.53 -2.55
C ALA A 100 14.29 3.69 -2.10
N PRO A 101 13.30 3.20 -2.89
CA PRO A 101 11.89 3.21 -2.51
C PRO A 101 11.63 2.10 -1.47
N LEU A 102 12.10 2.33 -0.26
CA LEU A 102 12.01 1.40 0.87
C LEU A 102 11.26 2.02 2.03
N LEU A 103 10.46 1.20 2.70
CA LEU A 103 9.83 1.49 3.99
C LEU A 103 10.05 0.32 4.96
N ARG A 104 9.64 0.54 6.19
CA ARG A 104 9.76 -0.43 7.27
C ARG A 104 8.41 -0.62 7.98
N ARG A 105 8.36 -1.58 8.89
CA ARG A 105 7.16 -1.85 9.69
C ARG A 105 6.61 -0.59 10.39
N HIS A 106 7.48 0.26 10.97
CA HIS A 106 7.03 1.47 11.66
C HIS A 106 6.26 2.45 10.75
N ASP A 107 6.54 2.48 9.44
CA ASP A 107 5.78 3.33 8.50
C ASP A 107 4.34 2.86 8.34
N LEU A 108 4.08 1.53 8.39
CA LEU A 108 2.72 1.00 8.47
C LEU A 108 2.05 1.29 9.82
N GLU A 109 2.81 1.27 10.92
CA GLU A 109 2.31 1.62 12.25
C GLU A 109 1.89 3.10 12.30
N ASP A 110 2.68 4.00 11.72
CA ASP A 110 2.36 5.42 11.56
C ASP A 110 1.12 5.63 10.68
N LEU A 111 1.02 4.89 9.57
CA LEU A 111 -0.15 4.92 8.69
C LEU A 111 -1.40 4.47 9.44
N LEU A 112 -1.32 3.34 10.18
CA LEU A 112 -2.45 2.83 10.97
C LEU A 112 -2.91 3.83 12.03
N LEU A 113 -1.95 4.45 12.74
CA LEU A 113 -2.26 5.48 13.72
C LEU A 113 -2.98 6.65 13.07
N THR A 114 -2.46 7.13 11.93
CA THR A 114 -3.07 8.21 11.16
C THR A 114 -4.51 7.88 10.74
N LEU A 115 -4.75 6.68 10.19
CA LEU A 115 -6.08 6.25 9.77
C LEU A 115 -7.07 6.15 10.94
N LYS A 116 -6.61 5.66 12.11
CA LYS A 116 -7.43 5.61 13.34
C LYS A 116 -7.78 7.01 13.84
N GLU A 117 -6.82 7.92 13.83
CA GLU A 117 -7.02 9.30 14.29
C GLU A 117 -7.91 10.12 13.33
N ILE A 118 -7.82 9.89 12.02
CA ILE A 118 -8.75 10.46 11.04
C ILE A 118 -10.17 9.96 11.36
N LYS A 119 -10.36 8.66 11.52
CA LYS A 119 -11.67 8.07 11.81
C LYS A 119 -12.29 8.56 13.12
N SER A 120 -11.47 8.79 14.14
CA SER A 120 -11.93 9.34 15.42
C SER A 120 -12.11 10.87 15.41
N GLY A 121 -11.73 11.55 14.31
CA GLY A 121 -11.77 13.02 14.20
C GLY A 121 -10.70 13.75 15.03
N THR A 122 -9.72 13.02 15.58
CA THR A 122 -8.66 13.60 16.42
C THR A 122 -7.51 14.19 15.60
N ARG A 123 -7.28 13.70 14.37
CA ARG A 123 -6.28 14.25 13.43
C ARG A 123 -6.94 15.21 12.44
N LYS A 124 -6.41 16.42 12.37
CA LYS A 124 -6.88 17.43 11.42
C LYS A 124 -6.04 17.42 10.15
N GLY A 125 -6.70 17.34 9.00
CA GLY A 125 -6.06 17.48 7.70
C GLY A 125 -5.86 18.95 7.31
N LYS A 126 -5.08 19.17 6.27
CA LYS A 126 -4.83 20.48 5.64
C LYS A 126 -5.41 20.50 4.23
N GLY A 127 -5.92 21.65 3.80
CA GLY A 127 -6.52 21.82 2.48
C GLY A 127 -8.01 21.47 2.46
N VAL A 128 -8.63 21.62 1.28
CA VAL A 128 -10.05 21.36 1.06
C VAL A 128 -10.24 20.15 0.15
N PHE A 129 -9.43 20.05 -0.91
CA PHE A 129 -9.40 18.92 -1.83
C PHE A 129 -8.07 18.90 -2.61
N PRO A 130 -7.32 17.78 -2.55
CA PRO A 130 -7.45 16.73 -1.53
C PRO A 130 -7.12 17.26 -0.12
N VAL A 131 -7.72 16.66 0.89
CA VAL A 131 -7.32 16.90 2.28
C VAL A 131 -6.06 16.11 2.57
N THR A 132 -5.02 16.77 3.04
CA THR A 132 -3.71 16.17 3.29
C THR A 132 -3.50 15.93 4.78
N TYR A 133 -3.20 14.69 5.14
CA TYR A 133 -2.80 14.29 6.49
C TYR A 133 -1.34 13.87 6.48
N LYS A 134 -0.52 14.48 7.33
CA LYS A 134 0.86 14.05 7.50
C LYS A 134 0.87 12.73 8.27
N VAL A 135 1.44 11.68 7.67
CA VAL A 135 1.66 10.38 8.32
C VAL A 135 2.95 10.44 9.12
N ASN A 136 4.07 10.67 8.45
CA ASN A 136 5.40 10.91 9.05
C ASN A 136 6.22 11.86 8.16
N ASP A 137 7.55 11.89 8.32
CA ASP A 137 8.38 12.83 7.54
C ASP A 137 8.49 12.47 6.06
N GLU A 138 8.28 11.21 5.70
CA GLU A 138 8.36 10.73 4.32
C GLU A 138 7.00 10.56 3.65
N ILE A 139 5.91 10.39 4.43
CA ILE A 139 4.59 9.98 3.92
C ILE A 139 3.53 11.01 4.28
N ASP A 140 2.72 11.39 3.29
CA ASP A 140 1.45 12.09 3.47
C ASP A 140 0.30 11.22 2.94
N LEU A 141 -0.88 11.30 3.54
CA LEU A 141 -2.10 10.66 3.05
C LEU A 141 -3.04 11.72 2.51
N LEU A 142 -3.45 11.59 1.26
CA LEU A 142 -4.35 12.51 0.57
C LEU A 142 -5.73 11.85 0.43
N THR A 143 -6.77 12.53 0.92
CA THR A 143 -8.15 12.02 0.89
C THR A 143 -9.09 13.02 0.24
N ASP A 144 -10.26 12.59 -0.16
CA ASP A 144 -11.33 13.45 -0.70
C ASP A 144 -12.21 14.07 0.39
N ILE A 145 -12.22 13.50 1.59
CA ILE A 145 -13.13 13.89 2.67
C ILE A 145 -12.34 14.01 3.99
N SER A 146 -12.71 15.03 4.79
CA SER A 146 -12.43 15.03 6.23
C SER A 146 -13.51 14.18 6.91
N TRP A 147 -13.16 13.04 7.39
CA TRP A 147 -14.04 12.14 8.15
C TRP A 147 -14.40 12.75 9.50
#